data_cb7cc3b7a3e3c7a7d1d83df9e833cbc4
#
_entry.id   cb7cc3b7a3e3c7a7d1d83df9e833cbc4
#
_cell.length_a   1.000
_cell.length_b   1.000
_cell.length_c   1.000
_cell.angle_alpha   90.00
_cell.angle_beta   90.00
_cell.angle_gamma   90.00
#
_symmetry.space_group_name_H-M   'P 1'
#
loop_
_entity.id
_entity.type
_entity.pdbx_description
1 polymer ?
#
loop_
_entity_poly.entity_id
_entity_poly.type
_entity_poly.pdbx_seq_one_letter_code
_entity_poly.pdbx_strand_id
1 'polypeptide(L)' 'MIKFILTIWVCSFLGGQKCLPPIQSPVMYNSWYECSRAAHKESLKIISKLGYRVVNKDQIAMKYRCKEASSI' A
#
# COMPACT_ATOMS: atom_id res chain seq x y z
N MET A 1 -18.69 11.21 -11.01
CA MET A 1 -17.74 11.51 -9.92
C MET A 1 -16.59 10.52 -9.95
N ILE A 2 -15.37 11.00 -9.87
CA ILE A 2 -14.18 10.16 -9.95
C ILE A 2 -13.80 9.68 -8.56
N LYS A 3 -13.58 8.38 -8.42
CA LYS A 3 -13.13 7.78 -7.19
C LYS A 3 -11.77 7.12 -7.42
N PHE A 4 -11.04 6.90 -6.37
CA PHE A 4 -9.73 6.26 -6.43
C PHE A 4 -9.74 4.97 -5.61
N ILE A 5 -9.13 3.94 -6.16
CA ILE A 5 -8.99 2.65 -5.51
C ILE A 5 -7.54 2.49 -5.09
N LEU A 6 -7.33 2.18 -3.82
CA LEU A 6 -6.00 1.98 -3.27
C LEU A 6 -5.61 0.52 -3.32
N THR A 7 -4.45 0.25 -3.89
CA THR A 7 -3.84 -1.08 -3.89
C THR A 7 -2.45 -0.96 -3.27
N ILE A 8 -2.12 -1.86 -2.37
CA ILE A 8 -0.83 -1.87 -1.67
C ILE A 8 -0.14 -3.20 -1.88
N TRP A 9 1.16 -3.16 -2.17
CA TRP A 9 2.02 -4.35 -2.22
C TRP A 9 3.03 -4.28 -1.11
N VAL A 10 3.18 -5.39 -0.39
CA VAL A 10 4.25 -5.55 0.60
C VAL A 10 5.39 -6.25 -0.10
N CYS A 11 6.53 -5.59 -0.18
CA CYS A 11 7.66 -6.09 -0.95
C CYS A 11 8.90 -6.28 -0.08
N SER A 12 9.69 -7.30 -0.42
CA SER A 12 11.00 -7.51 0.17
C SER A 12 12.05 -7.20 -0.88
N PHE A 13 13.05 -6.43 -0.49
CA PHE A 13 14.16 -6.08 -1.38
C PHE A 13 15.42 -6.87 -1.09
N LEU A 14 15.33 -7.84 -0.20
CA LEU A 14 16.46 -8.70 0.13
C LEU A 14 16.68 -9.70 -1.00
N GLY A 15 17.82 -9.64 -1.66
CA GLY A 15 18.14 -10.56 -2.75
C GLY A 15 17.34 -10.35 -4.01
N GLY A 16 16.79 -9.16 -4.20
CA GLY A 16 15.94 -8.83 -5.34
C GLY A 16 14.55 -8.42 -4.87
N GLN A 17 13.79 -7.82 -5.76
CA GLN A 17 12.45 -7.36 -5.41
C GLN A 17 11.43 -8.50 -5.52
N LYS A 18 10.82 -8.85 -4.40
CA LYS A 18 9.75 -9.83 -4.35
C LYS A 18 8.58 -9.23 -3.58
N CYS A 19 7.40 -9.24 -4.19
CA CYS A 19 6.22 -8.68 -3.58
C CYS A 19 5.16 -9.74 -3.33
N LEU A 20 4.45 -9.60 -2.23
CA LEU A 20 3.28 -10.42 -1.94
C LEU A 20 2.13 -9.99 -2.84
N PRO A 21 1.09 -10.83 -2.98
CA PRO A 21 -0.08 -10.44 -3.74
C PRO A 21 -0.65 -9.11 -3.23
N PRO A 22 -1.18 -8.28 -4.13
CA PRO A 22 -1.67 -6.97 -3.75
C PRO A 22 -2.86 -7.02 -2.80
N ILE A 23 -2.91 -6.03 -1.92
CA ILE A 23 -4.02 -5.84 -1.00
C ILE A 23 -4.81 -4.65 -1.51
N GLN A 24 -6.06 -4.86 -1.87
CA GLN A 24 -6.92 -3.80 -2.34
C GLN A 24 -7.81 -3.31 -1.22
N SER A 25 -7.84 -2.00 -1.01
CA SER A 25 -8.69 -1.42 0.01
C SER A 25 -10.16 -1.57 -0.38
N PRO A 26 -11.06 -1.91 0.56
CA PRO A 26 -12.48 -1.98 0.27
C PRO A 26 -13.12 -0.60 0.16
N VAL A 27 -12.39 0.44 0.55
CA VAL A 27 -12.91 1.80 0.56
C VAL A 27 -12.42 2.55 -0.66
N MET A 28 -13.31 3.31 -1.30
CA MET A 28 -12.94 4.22 -2.38
C MET A 28 -12.72 5.61 -1.82
N TYR A 29 -11.71 6.30 -2.35
CA TYR A 29 -11.36 7.63 -1.89
C TYR A 29 -11.81 8.68 -2.91
N ASN A 30 -12.15 9.85 -2.41
CA ASN A 30 -12.71 10.91 -3.25
C ASN A 30 -11.66 11.72 -4.00
N SER A 31 -10.39 11.61 -3.63
CA SER A 31 -9.34 12.37 -4.26
C SER A 31 -8.03 11.60 -4.21
N TRP A 32 -7.10 11.99 -5.09
CA TRP A 32 -5.75 11.45 -5.08
C TRP A 32 -5.08 11.70 -3.73
N TYR A 33 -5.28 12.91 -3.19
CA TYR A 33 -4.69 13.30 -1.91
C TYR A 33 -5.12 12.33 -0.79
N GLU A 34 -6.41 12.08 -0.68
CA GLU A 34 -6.95 11.16 0.32
C GLU A 34 -6.45 9.74 0.14
N CYS A 35 -6.40 9.27 -1.11
CA CYS A 35 -5.91 7.93 -1.43
C CYS A 35 -4.42 7.80 -1.06
N SER A 36 -3.62 8.78 -1.44
CA SER A 36 -2.18 8.78 -1.14
C SER A 36 -1.93 8.83 0.36
N ARG A 37 -2.68 9.65 1.06
CA ARG A 37 -2.58 9.75 2.51
C ARG A 37 -2.94 8.44 3.20
N ALA A 38 -4.01 7.80 2.74
CA ALA A 38 -4.43 6.52 3.26
C ALA A 38 -3.37 5.44 2.99
N ALA A 39 -2.74 5.48 1.83
CA ALA A 39 -1.69 4.54 1.47
C ALA A 39 -0.52 4.63 2.46
N HIS A 40 -0.08 5.82 2.79
CA HIS A 40 1.01 6.02 3.74
C HIS A 40 0.61 5.57 5.14
N LYS A 41 -0.61 5.87 5.55
CA LYS A 41 -1.13 5.47 6.85
C LYS A 41 -1.21 3.96 7.00
N GLU A 42 -1.75 3.29 5.99
CA GLU A 42 -1.85 1.83 6.00
C GLU A 42 -0.49 1.17 5.93
N SER A 43 0.42 1.73 5.15
CA SER A 43 1.78 1.22 5.06
C SER A 43 2.47 1.29 6.42
N LEU A 44 2.29 2.38 7.13
CA LEU A 44 2.85 2.55 8.46
C LEU A 44 2.29 1.53 9.44
N LYS A 45 1.01 1.25 9.37
CA LYS A 45 0.37 0.22 10.20
C LYS A 45 0.95 -1.15 9.94
N ILE A 46 1.14 -1.50 8.67
CA ILE A 46 1.68 -2.81 8.29
C ILE A 46 3.11 -2.94 8.78
N ILE A 47 3.94 -1.92 8.59
CA ILE A 47 5.33 -1.92 9.06
C ILE A 47 5.39 -2.08 10.57
N SER A 48 4.51 -1.38 11.28
CA SER A 48 4.45 -1.47 12.74
C SER A 48 4.05 -2.85 13.23
N LYS A 49 3.13 -3.50 12.53
CA LYS A 49 2.71 -4.86 12.87
C LYS A 49 3.78 -5.89 12.61
N LEU A 50 4.53 -5.75 11.52
CA LEU A 50 5.63 -6.65 11.20
C LEU A 50 6.77 -6.51 12.20
N GLY A 51 7.01 -5.30 12.65
CA GLY A 51 8.01 -5.01 13.66
C GLY A 51 9.40 -4.76 13.10
N TYR A 52 10.23 -4.20 13.96
CA TYR A 52 11.58 -3.75 13.62
C TYR A 52 12.45 -4.86 13.02
N ARG A 53 12.42 -6.04 13.64
CA ARG A 53 13.28 -7.15 13.21
C ARG A 53 12.96 -7.65 11.82
N VAL A 54 11.67 -7.89 11.55
CA VAL A 54 11.23 -8.41 10.27
C VAL A 54 11.48 -7.41 9.16
N VAL A 55 11.14 -6.16 9.41
CA VAL A 55 11.31 -5.09 8.41
C VAL A 55 12.78 -4.93 8.05
N ASN A 56 13.67 -4.93 9.03
CA ASN A 56 15.10 -4.79 8.76
C ASN A 56 15.70 -6.04 8.12
N LYS A 57 15.33 -7.21 8.60
CA LYS A 57 15.88 -8.46 8.10
C LYS A 57 15.54 -8.69 6.64
N ASP A 58 14.28 -8.50 6.30
CA ASP A 58 13.79 -8.76 4.95
C ASP A 58 13.76 -7.51 4.07
N GLN A 59 14.19 -6.38 4.60
CA GLN A 59 14.17 -5.11 3.89
C GLN A 59 12.81 -4.84 3.26
N ILE A 60 11.79 -4.84 4.13
CA ILE A 60 10.41 -4.68 3.71
C ILE A 60 10.12 -3.22 3.33
N ALA A 61 9.46 -3.05 2.22
CA ALA A 61 8.97 -1.75 1.80
C ALA A 61 7.58 -1.91 1.20
N MET A 62 6.86 -0.82 1.16
CA MET A 62 5.51 -0.81 0.61
C MET A 62 5.50 -0.10 -0.72
N LYS A 63 4.73 -0.65 -1.64
CA LYS A 63 4.45 -0.04 -2.91
C LYS A 63 2.94 0.16 -2.98
N TYR A 64 2.49 1.29 -3.49
CA TYR A 64 1.06 1.52 -3.59
C TYR A 64 0.68 2.14 -4.92
N ARG A 65 -0.59 2.04 -5.24
CA ARG A 65 -1.14 2.64 -6.43
C ARG A 65 -2.55 3.17 -6.12
N CYS A 66 -2.80 4.40 -6.50
CA CYS A 66 -4.12 5.00 -6.46
C CYS A 66 -4.65 5.02 -7.89
N LYS A 67 -5.51 4.08 -8.19
CA LYS A 67 -6.07 3.95 -9.53
C LYS A 67 -7.40 4.67 -9.61
N GLU A 68 -7.55 5.49 -10.62
CA GLU A 68 -8.80 6.19 -10.88
C GLU A 68 -9.86 5.19 -11.33
N ALA A 69 -11.00 5.25 -10.69
CA ALA A 69 -12.15 4.42 -11.04
C ALA A 69 -13.35 5.32 -11.27
N SER A 70 -13.98 5.14 -12.41
CA SER A 70 -15.20 5.87 -12.74
C SER A 70 -16.34 5.28 -11.94
N SER A 71 -17.07 6.12 -11.25
CA SER A 71 -18.29 5.72 -10.57
C SER A 71 -19.45 6.16 -11.45
N ILE A 72 -20.25 5.24 -11.84
CA ILE A 72 -21.40 5.53 -12.69
C ILE A 72 -22.65 5.57 -11.85
#